data_465ee9bba9f0529e62359fe50fec0ff5
#
_entry.id   465ee9bba9f0529e62359fe50fec0ff5
#
_cell.length_a   1.000
_cell.length_b   1.000
_cell.length_c   1.000
_cell.angle_alpha   90.00
_cell.angle_beta   90.00
_cell.angle_gamma   90.00
#
_symmetry.space_group_name_H-M   'P 1'
#
loop_
_entity.id
_entity.type
_entity.pdbx_description
1 polymer ?
#
loop_
_entity_poly.entity_id
_entity_poly.type
_entity_poly.pdbx_seq_one_letter_code
_entity_poly.pdbx_strand_id
1 'polypeptide(L)'
;MKKKTLTIAIALVLVVALAVGATYAYLTATTKVVTNTFTAGKTIEDPEHNFLLKEHLAKYNEKDGTYTVDKTAAPVASNDYDKLAPMMTAAKDPFISFNGKQIETPSYLFVEVVDKTNGAIKWNESDSWVKLNVKGPNGGVVYAYTTDKTNSANGTVLQGTHDDIYILQGDKIEAASNFDTLANTEGAHLTLEFYGYLCQATGFDNAAAAFTACFSK
;
A
#
# COMPACT_ATOMS: atom_id res chain seq x y z
N MET A 1 64.27 -13.92 5.04
CA MET A 1 63.26 -13.03 5.60
C MET A 1 62.19 -12.60 4.59
N LYS A 2 62.52 -12.30 3.34
CA LYS A 2 61.56 -11.81 2.32
C LYS A 2 60.35 -12.73 1.97
N LYS A 3 60.58 -14.06 1.99
CA LYS A 3 59.48 -15.02 1.64
C LYS A 3 58.39 -15.07 2.74
N LYS A 4 58.75 -15.03 4.02
CA LYS A 4 57.76 -15.05 5.13
C LYS A 4 56.88 -13.79 5.16
N THR A 5 57.50 -12.64 4.88
CA THR A 5 56.76 -11.34 4.81
C THR A 5 55.79 -11.30 3.66
N LEU A 6 56.17 -11.87 2.51
CA LEU A 6 55.29 -11.98 1.33
C LEU A 6 54.07 -12.91 1.61
N THR A 7 54.30 -14.05 2.26
CA THR A 7 53.20 -14.97 2.63
C THR A 7 52.22 -14.35 3.59
N ILE A 8 52.70 -13.58 4.59
CA ILE A 8 51.85 -12.87 5.53
C ILE A 8 51.03 -11.76 4.83
N ALA A 9 51.66 -11.03 3.91
CA ALA A 9 50.97 -10.01 3.14
C ALA A 9 49.85 -10.58 2.25
N ILE A 10 50.11 -11.71 1.57
CA ILE A 10 49.10 -12.41 0.75
C ILE A 10 47.93 -12.93 1.63
N ALA A 11 48.27 -13.51 2.78
CA ALA A 11 47.24 -14.00 3.71
C ALA A 11 46.33 -12.89 4.22
N LEU A 12 46.93 -11.72 4.55
CA LEU A 12 46.18 -10.54 5.00
C LEU A 12 45.22 -10.02 3.90
N VAL A 13 45.70 -9.93 2.66
CA VAL A 13 44.91 -9.50 1.52
C VAL A 13 43.71 -10.47 1.28
N LEU A 14 43.96 -11.76 1.41
CA LEU A 14 42.89 -12.79 1.26
C LEU A 14 41.84 -12.66 2.37
N VAL A 15 42.23 -12.43 3.61
CA VAL A 15 41.29 -12.24 4.73
C VAL A 15 40.45 -10.98 4.52
N VAL A 16 41.06 -9.86 4.10
CA VAL A 16 40.34 -8.63 3.78
C VAL A 16 39.36 -8.83 2.60
N ALA A 17 39.81 -9.52 1.54
CA ALA A 17 38.97 -9.82 0.38
C ALA A 17 37.77 -10.71 0.74
N LEU A 18 37.96 -11.70 1.62
CA LEU A 18 36.87 -12.55 2.12
C LEU A 18 35.90 -11.76 3.01
N ALA A 19 36.40 -10.88 3.88
CA ALA A 19 35.56 -10.03 4.74
C ALA A 19 34.71 -9.06 3.91
N VAL A 20 35.33 -8.39 2.92
CA VAL A 20 34.64 -7.48 2.01
C VAL A 20 33.63 -8.23 1.14
N GLY A 21 34.01 -9.41 0.62
CA GLY A 21 33.14 -10.25 -0.19
C GLY A 21 31.92 -10.76 0.60
N ALA A 22 32.10 -11.18 1.85
CA ALA A 22 31.03 -11.62 2.73
C ALA A 22 30.10 -10.43 3.11
N THR A 23 30.65 -9.26 3.38
CA THR A 23 29.88 -8.04 3.67
C THR A 23 29.08 -7.61 2.44
N TYR A 24 29.69 -7.63 1.26
CA TYR A 24 29.01 -7.30 0.00
C TYR A 24 27.90 -8.31 -0.34
N ALA A 25 28.16 -9.61 -0.16
CA ALA A 25 27.16 -10.64 -0.35
C ALA A 25 26.01 -10.53 0.65
N TYR A 26 26.29 -10.13 1.89
CA TYR A 26 25.26 -9.86 2.91
C TYR A 26 24.42 -8.63 2.53
N LEU A 27 25.06 -7.51 2.12
CA LEU A 27 24.38 -6.31 1.70
C LEU A 27 23.59 -6.48 0.39
N THR A 28 24.13 -7.25 -0.57
CA THR A 28 23.38 -7.58 -1.80
C THR A 28 22.30 -8.62 -1.58
N ALA A 29 22.45 -9.52 -0.62
CA ALA A 29 21.36 -10.42 -0.20
C ALA A 29 20.25 -9.63 0.52
N THR A 30 20.59 -8.61 1.34
CA THR A 30 19.60 -7.71 1.96
C THR A 30 18.90 -6.80 0.93
N THR A 31 19.60 -6.32 -0.09
CA THR A 31 18.96 -5.53 -1.17
C THR A 31 18.16 -6.41 -2.15
N LYS A 32 18.56 -7.67 -2.36
CA LYS A 32 17.72 -8.65 -3.08
C LYS A 32 16.58 -9.17 -2.21
N VAL A 33 16.70 -9.15 -0.89
CA VAL A 33 15.68 -9.56 0.08
C VAL A 33 14.55 -8.53 0.13
N VAL A 34 14.72 -7.30 -0.32
CA VAL A 34 13.52 -6.50 -0.65
C VAL A 34 12.69 -7.20 -1.74
N THR A 35 13.30 -7.96 -2.64
CA THR A 35 12.63 -8.88 -3.58
C THR A 35 12.48 -10.32 -3.04
N ASN A 36 13.26 -10.74 -2.01
CA ASN A 36 13.28 -12.08 -1.44
C ASN A 36 12.89 -12.13 0.04
N THR A 37 12.46 -11.01 0.64
CA THR A 37 11.87 -11.00 1.99
C THR A 37 10.65 -11.92 2.06
N PHE A 38 10.09 -12.22 0.88
CA PHE A 38 9.03 -13.21 0.71
C PHE A 38 9.49 -14.66 0.78
N THR A 39 10.79 -14.96 0.88
CA THR A 39 11.31 -16.34 0.91
C THR A 39 11.90 -16.79 2.24
N ALA A 40 12.23 -15.90 3.17
CA ALA A 40 12.80 -16.26 4.49
C ALA A 40 11.82 -16.12 5.66
N GLY A 41 10.79 -15.36 5.53
CA GLY A 41 9.60 -15.27 6.37
C GLY A 41 8.55 -14.62 5.50
N LYS A 42 7.63 -15.40 4.97
CA LYS A 42 6.55 -14.89 4.15
C LYS A 42 5.73 -13.92 4.99
N THR A 43 5.59 -12.70 4.53
CA THR A 43 4.66 -11.74 5.15
C THR A 43 3.24 -12.31 5.07
N ILE A 44 2.93 -12.90 3.92
CA ILE A 44 1.70 -13.64 3.66
C ILE A 44 2.01 -14.74 2.63
N GLU A 45 1.33 -15.89 2.72
CA GLU A 45 1.44 -16.95 1.73
C GLU A 45 0.84 -16.49 0.39
N ASP A 46 1.58 -16.69 -0.72
CA ASP A 46 1.16 -16.37 -2.09
C ASP A 46 0.51 -14.96 -2.21
N PRO A 47 1.31 -13.89 -2.09
CA PRO A 47 0.78 -12.53 -2.01
C PRO A 47 0.01 -12.11 -3.27
N GLU A 48 0.30 -12.66 -4.43
CA GLU A 48 -0.42 -12.34 -5.68
C GLU A 48 -1.90 -12.75 -5.62
N HIS A 49 -2.23 -13.80 -4.86
CA HIS A 49 -3.59 -14.29 -4.73
C HIS A 49 -4.22 -13.97 -3.37
N ASN A 50 -3.43 -13.58 -2.37
CA ASN A 50 -3.88 -13.43 -0.99
C ASN A 50 -3.66 -12.03 -0.39
N PHE A 51 -3.03 -11.11 -1.12
CA PHE A 51 -2.94 -9.70 -0.74
C PHE A 51 -3.54 -8.87 -1.86
N LEU A 52 -4.82 -8.59 -1.76
CA LEU A 52 -5.62 -8.08 -2.86
C LEU A 52 -6.28 -6.76 -2.47
N LEU A 53 -6.22 -5.79 -3.38
CA LEU A 53 -7.05 -4.60 -3.30
C LEU A 53 -8.25 -4.79 -4.22
N LYS A 54 -9.43 -4.65 -3.68
CA LYS A 54 -10.71 -4.93 -4.34
C LYS A 54 -11.74 -3.87 -3.97
N GLU A 55 -12.84 -3.85 -4.69
CA GLU A 55 -14.08 -3.15 -4.33
C GLU A 55 -15.29 -3.95 -4.83
N HIS A 56 -16.47 -3.73 -4.28
CA HIS A 56 -17.68 -4.35 -4.82
C HIS A 56 -18.20 -3.54 -6.00
N LEU A 57 -18.91 -4.23 -6.91
CA LEU A 57 -19.47 -3.58 -8.09
C LEU A 57 -20.51 -2.54 -7.69
N ALA A 58 -20.23 -1.28 -8.02
CA ALA A 58 -21.18 -0.20 -7.87
C ALA A 58 -22.18 -0.21 -9.01
N LYS A 59 -23.47 -0.19 -8.69
CA LYS A 59 -24.57 -0.17 -9.65
C LYS A 59 -25.39 1.08 -9.46
N TYR A 60 -25.67 1.78 -10.56
CA TYR A 60 -26.60 2.89 -10.55
C TYR A 60 -28.03 2.40 -10.45
N ASN A 61 -28.77 2.94 -9.50
CA ASN A 61 -30.20 2.70 -9.33
C ASN A 61 -30.98 3.86 -9.97
N GLU A 62 -31.57 3.62 -11.12
CA GLU A 62 -32.35 4.63 -11.87
C GLU A 62 -33.53 5.18 -11.07
N LYS A 63 -34.11 4.39 -10.16
CA LYS A 63 -35.28 4.78 -9.38
C LYS A 63 -34.93 5.80 -8.29
N ASP A 64 -33.78 5.61 -7.67
CA ASP A 64 -33.35 6.41 -6.51
C ASP A 64 -32.27 7.45 -6.90
N GLY A 65 -31.74 7.37 -8.13
CA GLY A 65 -30.68 8.24 -8.62
C GLY A 65 -29.36 8.11 -7.83
N THR A 66 -29.04 6.91 -7.35
CA THR A 66 -27.88 6.66 -6.50
C THR A 66 -27.07 5.47 -6.94
N TYR A 67 -25.77 5.45 -6.59
CA TYR A 67 -24.96 4.25 -6.70
C TYR A 67 -24.99 3.45 -5.41
N THR A 68 -25.19 2.15 -5.52
CA THR A 68 -25.18 1.19 -4.41
C THR A 68 -24.21 0.06 -4.69
N VAL A 69 -23.67 -0.57 -3.66
CA VAL A 69 -22.82 -1.78 -3.77
C VAL A 69 -23.52 -2.97 -3.14
N ASP A 70 -23.35 -4.14 -3.75
CA ASP A 70 -23.76 -5.42 -3.20
C ASP A 70 -22.55 -6.13 -2.60
N LYS A 71 -22.38 -6.00 -1.29
CA LYS A 71 -21.26 -6.60 -0.56
C LYS A 71 -21.27 -8.14 -0.53
N THR A 72 -22.34 -8.76 -1.01
CA THR A 72 -22.44 -10.23 -1.13
C THR A 72 -22.01 -10.74 -2.50
N ALA A 73 -21.89 -9.84 -3.48
CA ALA A 73 -21.41 -10.17 -4.81
C ALA A 73 -19.87 -10.31 -4.83
N ALA A 74 -19.36 -11.01 -5.84
CA ALA A 74 -17.90 -11.10 -6.04
C ALA A 74 -17.31 -9.72 -6.28
N PRO A 75 -16.21 -9.36 -5.58
CA PRO A 75 -15.54 -8.09 -5.78
C PRO A 75 -14.97 -7.93 -7.18
N VAL A 76 -14.80 -6.67 -7.60
CA VAL A 76 -14.23 -6.26 -8.89
C VAL A 76 -12.91 -5.48 -8.66
N ALA A 77 -12.16 -5.29 -9.74
CA ALA A 77 -10.91 -4.51 -9.70
C ALA A 77 -11.14 -2.99 -9.85
N SER A 78 -12.25 -2.59 -10.46
CA SER A 78 -12.58 -1.18 -10.70
C SER A 78 -14.07 -1.00 -10.93
N ASN A 79 -14.56 0.23 -10.69
CA ASN A 79 -15.90 0.68 -11.01
C ASN A 79 -15.85 1.93 -11.89
N ASP A 80 -16.83 2.04 -12.80
CA ASP A 80 -17.11 3.24 -13.57
C ASP A 80 -18.36 3.94 -13.01
N TYR A 81 -18.29 5.27 -12.87
CA TYR A 81 -19.36 6.10 -12.34
C TYR A 81 -19.85 7.08 -13.42
N ASP A 82 -20.46 6.55 -14.45
CA ASP A 82 -20.89 7.26 -15.67
C ASP A 82 -22.10 8.20 -15.49
N LYS A 83 -22.77 8.13 -14.35
CA LYS A 83 -23.97 8.91 -14.03
C LYS A 83 -23.81 9.79 -12.78
N LEU A 84 -22.57 10.12 -12.42
CA LEU A 84 -22.35 11.08 -11.34
C LEU A 84 -22.82 12.47 -11.76
N ALA A 85 -23.48 13.16 -10.85
CA ALA A 85 -23.88 14.55 -10.99
C ALA A 85 -23.36 15.39 -9.78
N PRO A 86 -23.28 16.73 -9.91
CA PRO A 86 -22.86 17.58 -8.83
C PRO A 86 -23.60 17.29 -7.52
N MET A 87 -22.88 17.26 -6.41
CA MET A 87 -23.38 16.98 -5.06
C MET A 87 -23.95 15.55 -4.85
N MET A 88 -23.85 14.67 -5.84
CA MET A 88 -24.26 13.28 -5.69
C MET A 88 -23.29 12.51 -4.80
N THR A 89 -23.83 11.72 -3.88
CA THR A 89 -23.07 10.69 -3.14
C THR A 89 -23.18 9.37 -3.84
N ALA A 90 -22.06 8.67 -4.02
CA ALA A 90 -22.01 7.34 -4.61
C ALA A 90 -21.32 6.36 -3.66
N ALA A 91 -21.84 5.13 -3.61
CA ALA A 91 -21.16 4.05 -2.89
C ALA A 91 -19.85 3.70 -3.59
N LYS A 92 -18.76 3.65 -2.82
CA LYS A 92 -17.42 3.22 -3.23
C LYS A 92 -16.70 2.64 -2.03
N ASP A 93 -16.38 1.38 -2.08
CA ASP A 93 -15.88 0.63 -0.93
C ASP A 93 -14.57 -0.13 -1.19
N PRO A 94 -13.51 0.54 -1.63
CA PRO A 94 -12.22 -0.12 -1.79
C PRO A 94 -11.73 -0.71 -0.47
N PHE A 95 -11.26 -1.95 -0.52
CA PHE A 95 -10.76 -2.66 0.66
C PHE A 95 -9.55 -3.53 0.35
N ILE A 96 -8.73 -3.75 1.36
CA ILE A 96 -7.66 -4.74 1.35
C ILE A 96 -8.21 -6.04 1.89
N SER A 97 -8.03 -7.13 1.12
CA SER A 97 -8.40 -8.48 1.51
C SER A 97 -7.17 -9.37 1.59
N PHE A 98 -7.12 -10.18 2.64
CA PHE A 98 -6.10 -11.22 2.81
C PHE A 98 -6.60 -12.61 2.37
N ASN A 99 -7.79 -12.67 1.76
CA ASN A 99 -8.42 -13.89 1.26
C ASN A 99 -8.47 -15.04 2.29
N GLY A 100 -8.68 -14.71 3.56
CA GLY A 100 -8.71 -15.66 4.69
C GLY A 100 -7.33 -16.20 5.10
N LYS A 101 -6.24 -15.71 4.49
CA LYS A 101 -4.87 -16.09 4.89
C LYS A 101 -4.38 -15.19 6.02
N GLN A 102 -3.49 -15.75 6.84
CA GLN A 102 -2.88 -15.01 7.92
C GLN A 102 -1.63 -14.27 7.45
N ILE A 103 -1.37 -13.13 8.07
CA ILE A 103 -0.09 -12.43 8.01
C ILE A 103 0.87 -13.18 8.94
N GLU A 104 1.85 -13.86 8.37
CA GLU A 104 2.77 -14.72 9.13
C GLU A 104 3.81 -13.92 9.92
N THR A 105 4.34 -12.86 9.32
CA THR A 105 5.35 -12.00 9.92
C THR A 105 4.72 -10.66 10.34
N PRO A 106 5.02 -10.14 11.56
CA PRO A 106 4.55 -8.82 11.99
C PRO A 106 4.83 -7.78 10.91
N SER A 107 3.80 -7.09 10.42
CA SER A 107 3.88 -6.22 9.26
C SER A 107 3.05 -4.95 9.40
N TYR A 108 3.51 -3.88 8.77
CA TYR A 108 2.72 -2.68 8.55
C TYR A 108 1.97 -2.79 7.21
N LEU A 109 0.70 -2.42 7.24
CA LEU A 109 -0.14 -2.31 6.05
C LEU A 109 -0.29 -0.85 5.65
N PHE A 110 -0.18 -0.60 4.34
CA PHE A 110 -0.31 0.75 3.78
C PHE A 110 -1.24 0.75 2.57
N VAL A 111 -1.81 1.92 2.34
CA VAL A 111 -2.47 2.26 1.09
C VAL A 111 -1.93 3.60 0.57
N GLU A 112 -1.60 3.64 -0.71
CA GLU A 112 -1.34 4.88 -1.43
C GLU A 112 -2.58 5.25 -2.21
N VAL A 113 -3.01 6.50 -2.09
CA VAL A 113 -4.13 7.05 -2.85
C VAL A 113 -3.61 8.10 -3.82
N VAL A 114 -3.79 7.84 -5.11
CA VAL A 114 -3.47 8.76 -6.19
C VAL A 114 -4.76 9.41 -6.68
N ASP A 115 -4.97 10.63 -6.24
CA ASP A 115 -6.17 11.41 -6.58
C ASP A 115 -5.88 12.31 -7.79
N LYS A 116 -6.44 11.94 -8.93
CA LYS A 116 -6.38 12.69 -10.20
C LYS A 116 -7.72 13.33 -10.53
N THR A 117 -8.58 13.50 -9.52
CA THR A 117 -9.91 14.07 -9.72
C THR A 117 -9.92 15.60 -9.77
N ASN A 118 -8.79 16.25 -9.47
CA ASN A 118 -8.67 17.71 -9.39
C ASN A 118 -9.71 18.34 -8.44
N GLY A 119 -10.11 17.62 -7.40
CA GLY A 119 -11.14 18.03 -6.44
C GLY A 119 -12.57 17.85 -6.94
N ALA A 120 -12.79 17.21 -8.09
CA ALA A 120 -14.12 16.86 -8.58
C ALA A 120 -14.81 15.79 -7.71
N ILE A 121 -14.02 14.96 -7.04
CA ILE A 121 -14.50 13.94 -6.10
C ILE A 121 -13.95 14.23 -4.71
N LYS A 122 -14.84 14.27 -3.74
CA LYS A 122 -14.51 14.37 -2.31
C LYS A 122 -14.60 13.00 -1.68
N TRP A 123 -13.63 12.69 -0.84
CA TRP A 123 -13.55 11.47 -0.07
C TRP A 123 -12.77 11.69 1.22
N ASN A 124 -12.95 10.80 2.19
CA ASN A 124 -12.15 10.76 3.40
C ASN A 124 -11.69 9.32 3.65
N GLU A 125 -10.54 9.18 4.24
CA GLU A 125 -10.09 7.89 4.76
C GLU A 125 -10.92 7.46 5.96
N SER A 126 -11.13 6.15 6.12
CA SER A 126 -11.79 5.59 7.29
C SER A 126 -10.93 5.76 8.56
N ASP A 127 -11.55 5.54 9.72
CA ASP A 127 -10.84 5.68 11.01
C ASP A 127 -9.72 4.66 11.21
N SER A 128 -9.66 3.64 10.37
CA SER A 128 -8.59 2.65 10.37
C SER A 128 -7.33 3.10 9.62
N TRP A 129 -7.27 4.33 9.12
CA TRP A 129 -6.13 4.82 8.36
C TRP A 129 -5.61 6.15 8.88
N VAL A 130 -4.31 6.28 8.91
CA VAL A 130 -3.62 7.52 9.29
C VAL A 130 -2.69 7.96 8.17
N LYS A 131 -2.80 9.22 7.79
CA LYS A 131 -1.95 9.81 6.76
C LYS A 131 -0.50 9.89 7.22
N LEU A 132 0.42 9.38 6.41
CA LEU A 132 1.85 9.53 6.60
C LEU A 132 2.39 10.75 5.87
N ASN A 133 3.47 11.33 6.40
CA ASN A 133 4.17 12.43 5.73
C ASN A 133 5.23 11.89 4.75
N VAL A 134 4.82 10.95 3.90
CA VAL A 134 5.65 10.36 2.85
C VAL A 134 4.86 10.30 1.55
N LYS A 135 5.57 10.30 0.42
CA LYS A 135 4.96 10.09 -0.91
C LYS A 135 5.14 8.65 -1.33
N GLY A 136 4.11 8.11 -1.96
CA GLY A 136 4.15 6.78 -2.53
C GLY A 136 4.88 6.74 -3.88
N PRO A 137 5.24 5.54 -4.35
CA PRO A 137 5.91 5.33 -5.63
C PRO A 137 5.15 5.87 -6.85
N ASN A 138 3.83 5.96 -6.75
CA ASN A 138 2.95 6.48 -7.80
C ASN A 138 2.64 7.99 -7.63
N GLY A 139 3.31 8.65 -6.67
CA GLY A 139 3.16 10.09 -6.41
C GLY A 139 1.97 10.45 -5.53
N GLY A 140 1.25 9.47 -5.04
CA GLY A 140 0.08 9.63 -4.18
C GLY A 140 0.41 9.90 -2.71
N VAL A 141 -0.65 10.05 -1.93
CA VAL A 141 -0.60 10.19 -0.48
C VAL A 141 -0.66 8.81 0.14
N VAL A 142 0.24 8.54 1.07
CA VAL A 142 0.33 7.24 1.75
C VAL A 142 -0.36 7.30 3.11
N TYR A 143 -1.12 6.27 3.39
CA TYR A 143 -1.77 6.04 4.68
C TYR A 143 -1.30 4.71 5.25
N ALA A 144 -1.07 4.66 6.56
CA ALA A 144 -0.82 3.42 7.28
C ALA A 144 -2.10 2.97 8.00
N TYR A 145 -2.31 1.68 8.04
CA TYR A 145 -3.35 1.10 8.87
C TYR A 145 -3.06 1.38 10.35
N THR A 146 -4.10 1.75 11.09
CA THR A 146 -4.02 1.98 12.53
C THR A 146 -5.32 1.61 13.24
N THR A 147 -5.19 1.15 14.45
CA THR A 147 -6.31 1.02 15.40
C THR A 147 -6.40 2.23 16.35
N ASP A 148 -5.44 3.16 16.25
CA ASP A 148 -5.36 4.36 17.08
C ASP A 148 -4.92 5.57 16.25
N LYS A 149 -5.87 6.39 15.83
CA LYS A 149 -5.61 7.64 15.09
C LYS A 149 -4.86 8.71 15.88
N THR A 150 -4.79 8.60 17.19
CA THR A 150 -4.11 9.60 18.04
C THR A 150 -2.60 9.52 17.93
N ASN A 151 -2.08 8.38 17.43
CA ASN A 151 -0.67 8.14 17.23
C ASN A 151 -0.32 8.01 15.74
N SER A 152 -0.39 9.13 15.02
CA SER A 152 -0.30 9.20 13.57
C SER A 152 1.04 8.77 12.95
N ALA A 153 2.10 8.59 13.74
CA ALA A 153 3.42 8.23 13.21
C ALA A 153 3.69 6.72 13.20
N ASN A 154 3.02 5.95 14.05
CA ASN A 154 3.49 4.61 14.37
C ASN A 154 2.80 3.49 13.59
N GLY A 155 1.60 3.72 13.04
CA GLY A 155 0.80 2.65 12.44
C GLY A 155 0.54 1.49 13.41
N THR A 156 -0.32 0.57 13.06
CA THR A 156 -0.55 -0.67 13.84
C THR A 156 0.09 -1.84 13.12
N VAL A 157 0.86 -2.63 13.85
CA VAL A 157 1.45 -3.87 13.33
C VAL A 157 0.37 -4.94 13.25
N LEU A 158 0.22 -5.53 12.08
CA LEU A 158 -0.68 -6.63 11.81
C LEU A 158 0.07 -7.97 11.88
N GLN A 159 -0.58 -8.98 12.44
CA GLN A 159 -0.15 -10.37 12.42
C GLN A 159 -1.37 -11.29 12.64
N GLY A 160 -1.37 -12.47 12.02
CA GLY A 160 -2.50 -13.39 12.10
C GLY A 160 -3.56 -13.13 11.04
N THR A 161 -4.80 -13.53 11.30
CA THR A 161 -5.94 -13.37 10.40
C THR A 161 -6.62 -12.03 10.63
N HIS A 162 -7.02 -11.40 9.54
CA HIS A 162 -7.76 -10.15 9.55
C HIS A 162 -8.93 -10.22 8.57
N ASP A 163 -10.02 -9.57 8.93
CA ASP A 163 -11.12 -9.28 8.02
C ASP A 163 -10.70 -8.26 6.97
N ASP A 164 -11.54 -8.06 5.95
CA ASP A 164 -11.34 -7.05 4.93
C ASP A 164 -11.27 -5.65 5.55
N ILE A 165 -10.26 -4.87 5.15
CA ILE A 165 -9.97 -3.55 5.72
C ILE A 165 -10.39 -2.49 4.71
N TYR A 166 -11.51 -1.81 4.97
CA TYR A 166 -12.07 -0.77 4.12
C TYR A 166 -11.29 0.54 4.23
N ILE A 167 -11.13 1.22 3.09
CA ILE A 167 -10.26 2.40 2.98
C ILE A 167 -11.04 3.69 3.19
N LEU A 168 -12.22 3.82 2.60
CA LEU A 168 -13.00 5.05 2.63
C LEU A 168 -13.96 5.11 3.81
N GLN A 169 -14.13 6.30 4.36
CA GLN A 169 -15.08 6.55 5.42
C GLN A 169 -16.52 6.41 4.91
N GLY A 170 -17.27 5.49 5.54
CA GLY A 170 -18.66 5.23 5.19
C GLY A 170 -18.84 4.63 3.80
N ASP A 171 -17.76 4.08 3.21
CA ASP A 171 -17.77 3.38 1.91
C ASP A 171 -18.41 4.23 0.81
N LYS A 172 -18.01 5.51 0.73
CA LYS A 172 -18.63 6.48 -0.20
C LYS A 172 -17.68 7.56 -0.68
N ILE A 173 -18.05 8.14 -1.81
CA ILE A 173 -17.49 9.38 -2.37
C ILE A 173 -18.62 10.39 -2.58
N GLU A 174 -18.29 11.67 -2.76
CA GLU A 174 -19.20 12.75 -3.11
C GLU A 174 -18.66 13.51 -4.32
N ALA A 175 -19.49 13.72 -5.33
CA ALA A 175 -19.17 14.63 -6.43
C ALA A 175 -19.22 16.08 -5.94
N ALA A 176 -18.21 16.88 -6.27
CA ALA A 176 -18.17 18.31 -5.92
C ALA A 176 -19.28 19.08 -6.62
N SER A 177 -19.62 20.27 -6.10
CA SER A 177 -20.64 21.13 -6.72
C SER A 177 -20.32 21.58 -8.15
N ASN A 178 -19.03 21.60 -8.50
CA ASN A 178 -18.52 21.96 -9.84
C ASN A 178 -18.09 20.71 -10.65
N PHE A 179 -18.56 19.53 -10.28
CA PHE A 179 -18.20 18.25 -10.92
C PHE A 179 -18.34 18.31 -12.43
N ASP A 180 -19.49 18.78 -12.96
CA ASP A 180 -19.74 18.85 -14.40
C ASP A 180 -18.69 19.71 -15.13
N THR A 181 -18.28 20.82 -14.52
CA THR A 181 -17.25 21.68 -15.14
C THR A 181 -15.92 20.97 -15.22
N LEU A 182 -15.53 20.24 -14.17
CA LEU A 182 -14.26 19.52 -14.11
C LEU A 182 -14.28 18.25 -14.99
N ALA A 183 -15.40 17.53 -14.98
CA ALA A 183 -15.55 16.30 -15.75
C ALA A 183 -15.64 16.54 -17.25
N ASN A 184 -16.23 17.66 -17.70
CA ASN A 184 -16.37 18.03 -19.09
C ASN A 184 -15.18 18.84 -19.66
N THR A 185 -14.12 19.05 -18.89
CA THR A 185 -12.88 19.63 -19.38
C THR A 185 -12.25 18.68 -20.41
N GLU A 186 -11.86 19.18 -21.58
CA GLU A 186 -11.24 18.38 -22.64
C GLU A 186 -10.00 17.63 -22.10
N GLY A 187 -9.96 16.31 -22.31
CA GLY A 187 -8.88 15.44 -21.84
C GLY A 187 -8.95 15.11 -20.34
N ALA A 188 -10.02 15.47 -19.62
CA ALA A 188 -10.18 15.11 -18.23
C ALA A 188 -10.40 13.58 -18.08
N HIS A 189 -9.48 12.93 -17.38
CA HIS A 189 -9.62 11.56 -16.89
C HIS A 189 -9.62 11.61 -15.37
N LEU A 190 -10.82 11.71 -14.78
CA LEU A 190 -10.96 11.79 -13.32
C LEU A 190 -10.85 10.40 -12.73
N THR A 191 -9.71 10.09 -12.12
CA THR A 191 -9.46 8.80 -11.48
C THR A 191 -9.07 8.97 -10.02
N LEU A 192 -9.51 8.01 -9.21
CA LEU A 192 -9.09 7.81 -7.83
C LEU A 192 -8.54 6.40 -7.74
N GLU A 193 -7.22 6.30 -7.67
CA GLU A 193 -6.49 5.02 -7.71
C GLU A 193 -5.98 4.67 -6.32
N PHE A 194 -6.02 3.38 -5.98
CA PHE A 194 -5.54 2.85 -4.71
C PHE A 194 -4.47 1.79 -4.97
N TYR A 195 -3.44 1.78 -4.13
CA TYR A 195 -2.36 0.79 -4.19
C TYR A 195 -2.09 0.28 -2.78
N GLY A 196 -2.14 -1.03 -2.58
CA GLY A 196 -1.88 -1.67 -1.30
C GLY A 196 -0.42 -2.08 -1.16
N TYR A 197 0.15 -1.92 0.04
CA TYR A 197 1.52 -2.33 0.36
C TYR A 197 1.58 -3.01 1.72
N LEU A 198 2.40 -4.03 1.84
CA LEU A 198 2.64 -4.75 3.08
C LEU A 198 4.15 -4.87 3.29
N CYS A 199 4.65 -4.36 4.41
CA CYS A 199 6.06 -4.36 4.75
C CYS A 199 6.27 -4.93 6.15
N GLN A 200 7.25 -5.82 6.30
CA GLN A 200 7.65 -6.32 7.61
C GLN A 200 7.92 -5.16 8.57
N ALA A 201 7.43 -5.28 9.80
CA ALA A 201 7.59 -4.25 10.82
C ALA A 201 8.92 -4.35 11.58
N THR A 202 9.47 -5.56 11.68
CA THR A 202 10.72 -5.80 12.44
C THR A 202 11.89 -5.04 11.84
N GLY A 203 12.58 -4.29 12.68
CA GLY A 203 13.75 -3.48 12.28
C GLY A 203 13.44 -2.03 11.96
N PHE A 204 12.18 -1.60 12.09
CA PHE A 204 11.75 -0.22 11.89
C PHE A 204 11.09 0.35 13.14
N ASP A 205 11.39 1.63 13.41
CA ASP A 205 10.84 2.32 14.59
C ASP A 205 9.35 2.64 14.46
N ASN A 206 8.85 2.80 13.22
CA ASN A 206 7.47 3.15 12.93
C ASN A 206 7.10 2.85 11.47
N ALA A 207 5.81 2.98 11.15
CA ALA A 207 5.27 2.72 9.81
C ALA A 207 5.90 3.63 8.73
N ALA A 208 6.15 4.91 9.01
CA ALA A 208 6.73 5.82 8.02
C ALA A 208 8.17 5.42 7.65
N ALA A 209 8.98 5.00 8.64
CA ALA A 209 10.33 4.49 8.40
C ALA A 209 10.30 3.19 7.58
N ALA A 210 9.37 2.27 7.92
CA ALA A 210 9.17 1.03 7.18
C ALA A 210 8.76 1.29 5.72
N PHE A 211 7.78 2.16 5.49
CA PHE A 211 7.33 2.50 4.14
C PHE A 211 8.46 3.09 3.31
N THR A 212 9.19 4.06 3.87
CA THR A 212 10.31 4.72 3.18
C THR A 212 11.38 3.72 2.77
N ALA A 213 11.76 2.83 3.68
CA ALA A 213 12.80 1.83 3.41
C ALA A 213 12.37 0.77 2.38
N CYS A 214 11.09 0.34 2.40
CA CYS A 214 10.59 -0.72 1.54
C CYS A 214 10.20 -0.23 0.14
N PHE A 215 9.65 0.98 0.00
CA PHE A 215 8.95 1.40 -1.21
C PHE A 215 9.37 2.76 -1.78
N SER A 216 9.98 3.66 -1.00
CA SER A 216 10.48 4.92 -1.54
C SER A 216 11.83 4.70 -2.26
N LYS A 217 11.86 5.02 -3.54
CA LYS A 217 13.07 4.98 -4.37
C LYS A 217 13.59 6.39 -4.60
#